data_2148a9538fe29541c0939dc19df62694
#
_entry.id   2148a9538fe29541c0939dc19df62694
#
_cell.length_a   1.000
_cell.length_b   1.000
_cell.length_c   1.000
_cell.angle_alpha   90.00
_cell.angle_beta   90.00
_cell.angle_gamma   90.00
#
_symmetry.space_group_name_H-M   'P 1'
#
loop_
_entity.id
_entity.type
_entity.pdbx_description
1 polymer ?
#
loop_
_entity_poly.entity_id
_entity_poly.type
_entity_poly.pdbx_seq_one_letter_code
_entity_poly.pdbx_strand_id
1 'polypeptide(L)'
;MDNPGVIAFPPLIWLVNAVISVLVHLLIRLPIMRYGICLACGIVLIVLAPTLALSALRTMKAAGTNVHPSEPALALVRGGPFRFTRNPMYLALCLLQVALGFFLNDSITLLFVVPLAVIFHYGVILREERYLTAKFGEPYLQYKREVRRWI
;
A
#
# COMPACT_ATOMS: atom_id res chain seq x y z
N MET A 1 -18.25 9.67 -14.17
CA MET A 1 -16.89 10.15 -13.83
C MET A 1 -15.90 9.02 -14.19
N ASP A 2 -14.85 9.32 -14.96
CA ASP A 2 -13.85 8.31 -15.38
C ASP A 2 -12.74 8.17 -14.31
N ASN A 3 -13.12 7.73 -13.12
CA ASN A 3 -12.19 7.43 -12.02
C ASN A 3 -12.72 6.31 -11.12
N PRO A 4 -11.86 5.66 -10.31
CA PRO A 4 -12.24 4.53 -9.44
C PRO A 4 -13.17 4.89 -8.28
N GLY A 5 -13.35 6.18 -7.93
CA GLY A 5 -14.18 6.61 -6.81
C GLY A 5 -13.69 6.09 -5.46
N VAL A 6 -12.36 6.11 -5.22
CA VAL A 6 -11.76 5.71 -3.94
C VAL A 6 -12.24 6.61 -2.80
N ILE A 7 -12.30 6.08 -1.57
CA ILE A 7 -12.84 6.80 -0.40
C ILE A 7 -12.00 8.02 0.00
N ALA A 8 -10.68 7.93 -0.16
CA ALA A 8 -9.74 9.02 0.12
C ALA A 8 -8.38 8.73 -0.54
N PHE A 9 -7.52 9.74 -0.56
CA PHE A 9 -6.14 9.60 -1.07
C PHE A 9 -5.32 8.63 -0.18
N PRO A 10 -4.77 7.53 -0.73
CA PRO A 10 -4.17 6.47 0.08
C PRO A 10 -3.05 6.89 1.02
N PRO A 11 -2.11 7.78 0.66
CA PRO A 11 -1.14 8.32 1.61
C PRO A 11 -1.77 9.04 2.81
N LEU A 12 -2.91 9.71 2.62
CA LEU A 12 -3.63 10.36 3.72
C LEU A 12 -4.28 9.32 4.65
N ILE A 13 -4.82 8.24 4.10
CA ILE A 13 -5.36 7.12 4.90
C ILE A 13 -4.25 6.55 5.79
N TRP A 14 -3.07 6.29 5.20
CA TRP A 14 -1.90 5.83 5.94
C TRP A 14 -1.47 6.82 7.02
N LEU A 15 -1.39 8.11 6.71
CA LEU A 15 -0.97 9.16 7.67
C LEU A 15 -1.91 9.21 8.88
N VAL A 16 -3.23 9.19 8.66
CA VAL A 16 -4.22 9.17 9.74
C VAL A 16 -4.05 7.91 10.60
N ASN A 17 -3.91 6.74 9.96
CA ASN A 17 -3.69 5.47 10.66
C ASN A 17 -2.38 5.51 11.50
N ALA A 18 -1.28 6.05 10.93
CA ALA A 18 -0.01 6.19 11.61
C ALA A 18 -0.10 7.14 12.81
N VAL A 19 -0.75 8.29 12.66
CA VAL A 19 -0.98 9.24 13.76
C VAL A 19 -1.77 8.58 14.89
N ILE A 20 -2.88 7.91 14.58
CA ILE A 20 -3.68 7.21 15.59
C ILE A 20 -2.84 6.14 16.30
N SER A 21 -2.08 5.35 15.55
CA SER A 21 -1.24 4.29 16.15
C SER A 21 -0.16 4.85 17.08
N VAL A 22 0.44 6.01 16.74
CA VAL A 22 1.40 6.69 17.61
C VAL A 22 0.73 7.25 18.85
N LEU A 23 -0.46 7.85 18.74
CA LEU A 23 -1.21 8.33 19.91
C LEU A 23 -1.55 7.19 20.87
N VAL A 24 -1.95 6.02 20.34
CA VAL A 24 -2.19 4.83 21.17
C VAL A 24 -0.89 4.35 21.82
N HIS A 25 0.24 4.34 21.10
CA HIS A 25 1.55 4.00 21.64
C HIS A 25 1.96 4.91 22.82
N LEU A 26 1.62 6.21 22.78
CA LEU A 26 1.92 7.12 23.88
C LEU A 26 1.16 6.79 25.17
N LEU A 27 -0.01 6.15 25.04
CA LEU A 27 -0.85 5.72 26.17
C LEU A 27 -0.51 4.31 26.64
N ILE A 28 -0.23 3.40 25.71
CA ILE A 28 -0.01 1.96 25.98
C ILE A 28 1.19 1.49 25.17
N ARG A 29 2.21 0.97 25.83
CA ARG A 29 3.43 0.47 25.20
C ARG A 29 3.54 -1.03 25.40
N LEU A 30 3.54 -1.77 24.30
CA LEU A 30 3.75 -3.23 24.31
C LEU A 30 4.98 -3.59 23.46
N PRO A 31 6.15 -3.78 24.09
CA PRO A 31 7.37 -4.04 23.34
C PRO A 31 7.29 -5.39 22.60
N ILE A 32 7.86 -5.44 21.39
CA ILE A 32 7.87 -6.64 20.52
C ILE A 32 9.03 -7.56 20.95
N MET A 33 10.25 -7.02 20.96
CA MET A 33 11.47 -7.78 21.24
C MET A 33 12.63 -6.84 21.62
N ARG A 34 13.89 -7.38 21.64
CA ARG A 34 15.08 -6.55 21.89
C ARG A 34 15.15 -5.38 20.88
N TYR A 35 15.31 -4.17 21.40
CA TYR A 35 15.26 -2.94 20.60
C TYR A 35 16.21 -2.93 19.39
N GLY A 36 17.44 -3.45 19.54
CA GLY A 36 18.40 -3.49 18.42
C GLY A 36 17.90 -4.34 17.21
N ILE A 37 17.18 -5.42 17.47
CA ILE A 37 16.60 -6.27 16.41
C ILE A 37 15.44 -5.51 15.73
N CYS A 38 14.57 -4.89 16.53
CA CYS A 38 13.48 -4.06 16.01
C CYS A 38 14.01 -2.93 15.14
N LEU A 39 15.03 -2.22 15.59
CA LEU A 39 15.66 -1.14 14.84
C LEU A 39 16.21 -1.64 13.49
N ALA A 40 16.90 -2.78 13.46
CA ALA A 40 17.41 -3.37 12.23
C ALA A 40 16.28 -3.74 11.25
N CYS A 41 15.21 -4.37 11.74
CA CYS A 41 14.02 -4.67 10.93
C CYS A 41 13.35 -3.39 10.39
N GLY A 42 13.20 -2.38 11.24
CA GLY A 42 12.65 -1.07 10.86
C GLY A 42 13.48 -0.40 9.75
N ILE A 43 14.82 -0.41 9.86
CA ILE A 43 15.73 0.16 8.85
C ILE A 43 15.56 -0.57 7.51
N VAL A 44 15.50 -1.89 7.51
CA VAL A 44 15.28 -2.67 6.27
C VAL A 44 13.96 -2.27 5.61
N LEU A 45 12.88 -2.20 6.38
CA LEU A 45 11.55 -1.89 5.86
C LEU A 45 11.41 -0.44 5.39
N ILE A 46 12.06 0.53 6.07
CA ILE A 46 12.02 1.96 5.65
C ILE A 46 12.79 2.18 4.34
N VAL A 47 13.70 1.28 3.97
CA VAL A 47 14.37 1.29 2.67
C VAL A 47 13.55 0.56 1.62
N LEU A 48 13.00 -0.61 1.95
CA LEU A 48 12.23 -1.44 1.02
C LEU A 48 10.93 -0.77 0.58
N ALA A 49 10.19 -0.17 1.50
CA ALA A 49 8.89 0.42 1.21
C ALA A 49 8.96 1.58 0.19
N PRO A 50 9.80 2.62 0.36
CA PRO A 50 9.97 3.66 -0.65
C PRO A 50 10.53 3.12 -1.97
N THR A 51 11.44 2.15 -1.92
CA THR A 51 12.00 1.53 -3.12
C THR A 51 10.90 0.86 -3.95
N LEU A 52 10.00 0.11 -3.31
CA LEU A 52 8.84 -0.50 -3.94
C LEU A 52 7.90 0.56 -4.52
N ALA A 53 7.57 1.60 -3.74
CA ALA A 53 6.70 2.70 -4.18
C ALA A 53 7.29 3.44 -5.37
N LEU A 54 8.58 3.82 -5.32
CA LEU A 54 9.28 4.50 -6.40
C LEU A 54 9.37 3.66 -7.67
N SER A 55 9.62 2.34 -7.53
CA SER A 55 9.61 1.41 -8.66
C SER A 55 8.23 1.35 -9.31
N ALA A 56 7.16 1.28 -8.51
CA ALA A 56 5.79 1.30 -9.03
C ALA A 56 5.47 2.62 -9.73
N LEU A 57 5.81 3.77 -9.13
CA LEU A 57 5.63 5.10 -9.72
C LEU A 57 6.36 5.25 -11.06
N ARG A 58 7.63 4.81 -11.11
CA ARG A 58 8.42 4.84 -12.36
C ARG A 58 7.79 3.98 -13.45
N THR A 59 7.31 2.78 -13.09
CA THR A 59 6.66 1.87 -14.04
C THR A 59 5.35 2.47 -14.57
N MET A 60 4.53 3.09 -13.73
CA MET A 60 3.30 3.77 -14.14
C MET A 60 3.60 4.94 -15.07
N LYS A 61 4.56 5.80 -14.71
CA LYS A 61 4.98 6.93 -15.56
C LYS A 61 5.52 6.47 -16.91
N ALA A 62 6.35 5.43 -16.93
CA ALA A 62 6.89 4.86 -18.18
C ALA A 62 5.78 4.27 -19.07
N ALA A 63 4.70 3.78 -18.50
CA ALA A 63 3.52 3.30 -19.23
C ALA A 63 2.57 4.44 -19.66
N GLY A 64 2.87 5.70 -19.34
CA GLY A 64 2.06 6.85 -19.72
C GLY A 64 0.70 6.93 -19.01
N THR A 65 0.56 6.33 -17.81
CA THR A 65 -0.70 6.36 -17.07
C THR A 65 -0.62 7.25 -15.83
N ASN A 66 -1.75 7.80 -15.42
CA ASN A 66 -1.87 8.61 -14.23
C ASN A 66 -1.63 7.79 -12.96
N VAL A 67 -0.98 8.42 -11.98
CA VAL A 67 -0.68 7.80 -10.68
C VAL A 67 -1.76 8.09 -9.65
N HIS A 68 -2.38 9.26 -9.75
CA HIS A 68 -3.39 9.70 -8.79
C HIS A 68 -4.70 8.92 -8.98
N PRO A 69 -5.25 8.28 -7.94
CA PRO A 69 -6.43 7.42 -8.09
C PRO A 69 -7.74 8.17 -8.40
N SER A 70 -7.75 9.51 -8.33
CA SER A 70 -8.89 10.30 -8.81
C SER A 70 -8.82 10.64 -10.29
N GLU A 71 -7.71 10.31 -10.97
CA GLU A 71 -7.51 10.52 -12.39
C GLU A 71 -7.77 9.26 -13.19
N PRO A 72 -8.18 9.37 -14.46
CA PRO A 72 -8.42 8.18 -15.30
C PRO A 72 -7.13 7.38 -15.53
N ALA A 73 -7.22 6.05 -15.43
CA ALA A 73 -6.16 5.18 -15.88
C ALA A 73 -6.05 5.22 -17.41
N LEU A 74 -4.89 5.56 -17.95
CA LEU A 74 -4.67 5.67 -19.40
C LEU A 74 -4.12 4.38 -20.01
N ALA A 75 -3.40 3.57 -19.23
CA ALA A 75 -2.83 2.30 -19.64
C ALA A 75 -2.87 1.26 -18.53
N LEU A 76 -2.95 -0.01 -18.90
CA LEU A 76 -2.84 -1.15 -17.99
C LEU A 76 -1.37 -1.49 -17.75
N VAL A 77 -0.90 -1.29 -16.53
CA VAL A 77 0.49 -1.55 -16.12
C VAL A 77 0.62 -2.99 -15.61
N ARG A 78 1.54 -3.76 -16.22
CA ARG A 78 1.84 -5.15 -15.86
C ARG A 78 3.34 -5.40 -15.59
N GLY A 79 4.19 -4.37 -15.81
CA GLY A 79 5.65 -4.44 -15.68
C GLY A 79 6.16 -4.14 -14.27
N GLY A 80 7.47 -4.29 -14.06
CA GLY A 80 8.11 -3.96 -12.78
C GLY A 80 7.48 -4.68 -11.60
N PRO A 81 7.21 -3.98 -10.48
CA PRO A 81 6.61 -4.58 -9.28
C PRO A 81 5.18 -5.09 -9.50
N PHE A 82 4.48 -4.61 -10.53
CA PHE A 82 3.13 -5.08 -10.90
C PHE A 82 3.12 -6.52 -11.46
N ARG A 83 4.30 -7.14 -11.68
CA ARG A 83 4.41 -8.57 -12.01
C ARG A 83 4.23 -9.48 -10.78
N PHE A 84 4.45 -8.97 -9.57
CA PHE A 84 4.42 -9.74 -8.33
C PHE A 84 3.17 -9.45 -7.49
N THR A 85 2.70 -8.22 -7.51
CA THR A 85 1.50 -7.77 -6.83
C THR A 85 0.75 -6.76 -7.69
N ARG A 86 -0.58 -6.80 -7.66
CA ARG A 86 -1.39 -5.80 -8.38
C ARG A 86 -1.44 -4.44 -7.67
N ASN A 87 -1.00 -4.37 -6.40
CA ASN A 87 -1.11 -3.20 -5.54
C ASN A 87 0.21 -2.82 -4.86
N PRO A 88 1.31 -2.63 -5.61
CA PRO A 88 2.64 -2.41 -5.00
C PRO A 88 2.71 -1.13 -4.16
N MET A 89 1.95 -0.09 -4.50
CA MET A 89 1.92 1.17 -3.75
C MET A 89 1.23 1.01 -2.39
N TYR A 90 0.13 0.26 -2.32
CA TYR A 90 -0.57 -0.01 -1.05
C TYR A 90 0.21 -0.97 -0.18
N LEU A 91 0.88 -1.94 -0.79
CA LEU A 91 1.83 -2.82 -0.08
C LEU A 91 2.97 -2.00 0.54
N ALA A 92 3.52 -1.02 -0.19
CA ALA A 92 4.56 -0.14 0.35
C ALA A 92 4.07 0.68 1.56
N LEU A 93 2.84 1.21 1.54
CA LEU A 93 2.25 1.92 2.67
C LEU A 93 2.02 0.98 3.89
N CYS A 94 1.62 -0.27 3.65
CA CYS A 94 1.54 -1.28 4.72
C CYS A 94 2.92 -1.59 5.30
N LEU A 95 3.96 -1.72 4.47
CA LEU A 95 5.34 -1.91 4.93
C LEU A 95 5.86 -0.72 5.75
N LEU A 96 5.49 0.51 5.39
CA LEU A 96 5.80 1.71 6.20
C LEU A 96 5.13 1.66 7.57
N GLN A 97 3.88 1.16 7.66
CA GLN A 97 3.21 0.99 8.95
C GLN A 97 3.93 -0.06 9.81
N VAL A 98 4.35 -1.18 9.22
CA VAL A 98 5.12 -2.22 9.91
C VAL A 98 6.49 -1.66 10.36
N ALA A 99 7.16 -0.88 9.51
CA ALA A 99 8.41 -0.21 9.87
C ALA A 99 8.24 0.71 11.07
N LEU A 100 7.16 1.49 11.13
CA LEU A 100 6.84 2.36 12.25
C LEU A 100 6.68 1.57 13.57
N GLY A 101 5.97 0.43 13.53
CA GLY A 101 5.85 -0.47 14.68
C GLY A 101 7.19 -1.00 15.18
N PHE A 102 8.09 -1.36 14.27
CA PHE A 102 9.44 -1.79 14.62
C PHE A 102 10.31 -0.64 15.17
N PHE A 103 10.24 0.57 14.60
CA PHE A 103 10.99 1.72 15.11
C PHE A 103 10.57 2.11 16.54
N LEU A 104 9.28 2.04 16.82
CA LEU A 104 8.74 2.30 18.16
C LEU A 104 8.89 1.09 19.09
N ASN A 105 9.32 -0.07 18.56
CA ASN A 105 9.33 -1.35 19.27
C ASN A 105 7.99 -1.62 19.97
N ASP A 106 6.90 -1.48 19.22
CA ASP A 106 5.55 -1.54 19.79
C ASP A 106 4.60 -2.42 18.96
N SER A 107 4.10 -3.48 19.62
CA SER A 107 3.21 -4.47 19.00
C SER A 107 1.87 -3.87 18.57
N ILE A 108 1.35 -2.89 19.33
CA ILE A 108 0.08 -2.24 18.98
C ILE A 108 0.25 -1.45 17.70
N THR A 109 1.28 -0.60 17.61
CA THR A 109 1.57 0.19 16.40
C THR A 109 1.78 -0.73 15.18
N LEU A 110 2.46 -1.87 15.36
CA LEU A 110 2.64 -2.86 14.31
C LEU A 110 1.30 -3.46 13.87
N LEU A 111 0.41 -3.82 14.80
CA LEU A 111 -0.90 -4.39 14.49
C LEU A 111 -1.83 -3.42 13.77
N PHE A 112 -1.59 -2.11 13.81
CA PHE A 112 -2.33 -1.12 13.03
C PHE A 112 -2.19 -1.32 11.50
N VAL A 113 -1.27 -2.17 11.04
CA VAL A 113 -1.25 -2.61 9.64
C VAL A 113 -2.52 -3.36 9.23
N VAL A 114 -3.18 -4.06 10.17
CA VAL A 114 -4.41 -4.83 9.89
C VAL A 114 -5.58 -3.92 9.51
N PRO A 115 -6.00 -2.95 10.34
CA PRO A 115 -7.06 -2.03 9.93
C PRO A 115 -6.68 -1.22 8.68
N LEU A 116 -5.42 -0.82 8.51
CA LEU A 116 -4.95 -0.16 7.30
C LEU A 116 -5.17 -1.02 6.05
N ALA A 117 -4.76 -2.30 6.10
CA ALA A 117 -4.93 -3.23 4.99
C ALA A 117 -6.42 -3.48 4.67
N VAL A 118 -7.27 -3.56 5.69
CA VAL A 118 -8.74 -3.68 5.53
C VAL A 118 -9.31 -2.45 4.85
N ILE A 119 -8.92 -1.25 5.28
CA ILE A 119 -9.37 0.01 4.67
C ILE A 119 -8.91 0.09 3.21
N PHE A 120 -7.65 -0.23 2.91
CA PHE A 120 -7.17 -0.27 1.54
C PHE A 120 -7.92 -1.31 0.70
N HIS A 121 -8.17 -2.50 1.26
CA HIS A 121 -8.85 -3.56 0.53
C HIS A 121 -10.27 -3.14 0.09
N TYR A 122 -11.11 -2.72 1.03
CA TYR A 122 -12.51 -2.41 0.76
C TYR A 122 -12.74 -0.97 0.26
N GLY A 123 -11.99 -0.02 0.78
CA GLY A 123 -12.17 1.40 0.47
C GLY A 123 -11.49 1.84 -0.83
N VAL A 124 -10.43 1.14 -1.25
CA VAL A 124 -9.62 1.55 -2.40
C VAL A 124 -9.53 0.43 -3.43
N ILE A 125 -8.88 -0.69 -3.12
CA ILE A 125 -8.50 -1.72 -4.09
C ILE A 125 -9.70 -2.33 -4.81
N LEU A 126 -10.76 -2.71 -4.11
CA LEU A 126 -11.95 -3.28 -4.75
C LEU A 126 -12.66 -2.29 -5.68
N ARG A 127 -12.56 -1.00 -5.40
CA ARG A 127 -13.13 0.06 -6.26
C ARG A 127 -12.28 0.23 -7.51
N GLU A 128 -10.96 0.28 -7.37
CA GLU A 128 -10.02 0.31 -8.50
C GLU A 128 -10.14 -0.93 -9.37
N GLU A 129 -10.25 -2.13 -8.79
CA GLU A 129 -10.41 -3.37 -9.55
C GLU A 129 -11.71 -3.38 -10.38
N ARG A 130 -12.81 -2.85 -9.84
CA ARG A 130 -14.07 -2.72 -10.59
C ARG A 130 -13.92 -1.73 -11.74
N TYR A 131 -13.33 -0.58 -11.47
CA TYR A 131 -13.08 0.44 -12.47
C TYR A 131 -12.17 -0.08 -13.61
N LEU A 132 -11.03 -0.71 -13.25
CA LEU A 132 -10.09 -1.26 -14.24
C LEU A 132 -10.71 -2.41 -15.04
N THR A 133 -11.57 -3.22 -14.42
CA THR A 133 -12.32 -4.28 -15.13
C THR A 133 -13.27 -3.67 -16.15
N ALA A 134 -14.03 -2.64 -15.78
CA ALA A 134 -14.94 -1.97 -16.69
C ALA A 134 -14.21 -1.25 -17.83
N LYS A 135 -13.04 -0.66 -17.54
CA LYS A 135 -12.28 0.13 -18.50
C LYS A 135 -11.46 -0.71 -19.48
N PHE A 136 -10.79 -1.75 -19.01
CA PHE A 136 -9.86 -2.54 -19.82
C PHE A 136 -10.39 -3.92 -20.19
N GLY A 137 -11.50 -4.38 -19.59
CA GLY A 137 -12.13 -5.65 -19.97
C GLY A 137 -11.24 -6.89 -19.80
N GLU A 138 -11.26 -7.76 -20.82
CA GLU A 138 -10.54 -9.04 -20.79
C GLU A 138 -9.02 -8.93 -20.54
N PRO A 139 -8.27 -7.97 -21.08
CA PRO A 139 -6.88 -7.73 -20.72
C PRO A 139 -6.63 -7.59 -19.21
N TYR A 140 -7.53 -6.92 -18.48
CA TYR A 140 -7.39 -6.80 -17.02
C TYR A 140 -7.81 -8.07 -16.28
N LEU A 141 -8.83 -8.79 -16.79
CA LEU A 141 -9.24 -10.07 -16.22
C LEU A 141 -8.14 -11.12 -16.36
N GLN A 142 -7.45 -11.16 -17.48
CA GLN A 142 -6.27 -12.02 -17.66
C GLN A 142 -5.17 -11.66 -16.62
N TYR A 143 -4.85 -10.39 -16.47
CA TYR A 143 -3.87 -9.94 -15.47
C TYR A 143 -4.27 -10.33 -14.04
N LYS A 144 -5.57 -10.27 -13.69
CA LYS A 144 -6.07 -10.72 -12.38
C LYS A 144 -5.88 -12.23 -12.16
N ARG A 145 -5.90 -13.04 -13.19
CA ARG A 145 -5.64 -14.49 -13.11
C ARG A 145 -4.16 -14.80 -12.90
N GLU A 146 -3.27 -13.98 -13.47
CA GLU A 146 -1.82 -14.19 -13.46
C GLU A 146 -1.14 -13.64 -12.20
N VAL A 147 -1.63 -12.53 -11.67
CA VAL A 147 -0.97 -11.80 -10.57
C VAL A 147 -1.92 -11.67 -9.37
N ARG A 148 -1.41 -11.96 -8.18
CA ARG A 148 -2.17 -11.86 -6.94
C ARG A 148 -2.45 -10.39 -6.55
N ARG A 149 -3.47 -10.19 -5.71
CA ARG A 149 -3.85 -8.85 -5.24
C ARG A 149 -2.80 -8.26 -4.32
N TRP A 150 -2.27 -9.03 -3.38
CA TRP A 150 -1.27 -8.59 -2.42
C TRP A 150 0.10 -9.22 -2.70
N ILE A 151 0.26 -10.48 -2.40
CA ILE A 151 1.50 -11.26 -2.59
C ILE A 151 1.15 -12.67 -3.05
#